data_c2068281aee1a4ca1310b30c64ac6773
#
_entry.id   c2068281aee1a4ca1310b30c64ac6773
#
_cell.length_a   1.000
_cell.length_b   1.000
_cell.length_c   1.000
_cell.angle_alpha   90.00
_cell.angle_beta   90.00
_cell.angle_gamma   90.00
#
_symmetry.space_group_name_H-M   'P 1'
#
loop_
_entity.id
_entity.type
_entity.pdbx_description
1 polymer ?
#
loop_
_entity_poly.entity_id
_entity_poly.type
_entity_poly.pdbx_seq_one_letter_code
_entity_poly.pdbx_strand_id
1 'polypeptide(L)'
;MERSGLLAAGNFIVDRFKIIDYYPREEMLASILRESSGNGGGPYNILKDLAKMGADFPLAAAGLLGDDETGDSIVADCEAHGIDTTGLSRTSAAPTSYTDAFTVESTGRRTFFHQRGANSLLAPEHFDFSASSMRVFYLGYFMLLETLDRVDVSGRTGASRVLEAARAAGMVTVADMVSIEHADFVRAARASLPYLDWFILNEVEAGKLVGRSLRVAGDGGGIDWAGCGEAALLLVGFGVRCGVVIHFVEGAVAAMADGGVYGQGSVRLPAGFIRGATGAGDAFAAGFIHGVHEGFPVPVCLRQAVSAAAMCLSDPTTSEGLGPLADCLALGEEYGFAPAGLGAD
;
A
#
# COMPACT_ATOMS: atom_id res chain seq x y z
N MET A 1 -8.32 -20.75 19.62
CA MET A 1 -7.17 -20.84 18.73
C MET A 1 -6.56 -19.47 18.62
N GLU A 2 -5.25 -19.36 18.63
CA GLU A 2 -4.55 -18.09 18.39
C GLU A 2 -4.80 -17.69 16.94
N ARG A 3 -5.06 -16.39 16.69
CA ARG A 3 -5.29 -15.89 15.34
C ARG A 3 -3.95 -15.80 14.60
N SER A 4 -3.94 -16.20 13.34
CA SER A 4 -2.77 -16.11 12.47
C SER A 4 -3.17 -15.78 11.04
N GLY A 5 -2.31 -15.11 10.29
CA GLY A 5 -2.51 -14.78 8.88
C GLY A 5 -2.97 -13.36 8.62
N LEU A 6 -2.92 -13.00 7.33
CA LEU A 6 -3.38 -11.72 6.79
C LEU A 6 -4.57 -11.95 5.85
N LEU A 7 -5.66 -11.24 6.10
CA LEU A 7 -6.73 -11.01 5.13
C LEU A 7 -6.52 -9.62 4.53
N ALA A 8 -6.09 -9.54 3.27
CA ALA A 8 -5.97 -8.27 2.57
C ALA A 8 -7.14 -8.06 1.62
N ALA A 9 -7.73 -6.87 1.69
CA ALA A 9 -8.97 -6.54 1.02
C ALA A 9 -8.94 -5.19 0.32
N GLY A 10 -9.78 -5.05 -0.71
CA GLY A 10 -9.95 -3.78 -1.43
C GLY A 10 -9.67 -3.89 -2.93
N ASN A 11 -8.69 -3.12 -3.42
CA ASN A 11 -8.38 -3.00 -4.83
C ASN A 11 -7.56 -4.18 -5.36
N PHE A 12 -8.18 -5.04 -6.13
CA PHE A 12 -7.51 -6.01 -6.99
C PHE A 12 -7.54 -5.50 -8.42
N ILE A 13 -6.38 -5.20 -8.99
CA ILE A 13 -6.20 -4.47 -10.25
C ILE A 13 -5.17 -5.19 -11.10
N VAL A 14 -5.33 -5.16 -12.41
CA VAL A 14 -4.23 -5.47 -13.33
C VAL A 14 -3.60 -4.16 -13.81
N ASP A 15 -2.32 -3.99 -13.53
CA ASP A 15 -1.55 -2.89 -14.08
C ASP A 15 -1.01 -3.29 -15.46
N ARG A 16 -1.26 -2.44 -16.46
CA ARG A 16 -0.83 -2.60 -17.85
C ARG A 16 0.24 -1.57 -18.14
N PHE A 17 1.48 -2.00 -18.15
CA PHE A 17 2.63 -1.12 -18.38
C PHE A 17 2.86 -0.94 -19.87
N LYS A 18 2.93 0.31 -20.31
CA LYS A 18 3.17 0.68 -21.71
C LYS A 18 4.33 1.66 -21.78
N ILE A 19 5.43 1.22 -22.38
CA ILE A 19 6.56 2.11 -22.68
C ILE A 19 6.27 2.80 -24.01
N ILE A 20 6.29 4.13 -24.01
CA ILE A 20 5.99 4.96 -25.17
C ILE A 20 7.19 5.82 -25.56
N ASP A 21 7.28 6.19 -26.82
CA ASP A 21 8.35 7.03 -27.37
C ASP A 21 8.30 8.46 -26.80
N TYR A 22 7.11 9.06 -26.72
CA TYR A 22 6.88 10.37 -26.09
C TYR A 22 5.42 10.44 -25.59
N TYR A 23 5.14 11.38 -24.69
CA TYR A 23 3.77 11.66 -24.26
C TYR A 23 3.10 12.62 -25.25
N PRO A 24 2.06 12.20 -26.00
CA PRO A 24 1.47 13.00 -27.04
C PRO A 24 0.62 14.14 -26.46
N ARG A 25 0.49 15.22 -27.22
CA ARG A 25 -0.58 16.21 -27.00
C ARG A 25 -1.91 15.61 -27.41
N GLU A 26 -3.00 16.20 -26.94
CA GLU A 26 -4.35 15.84 -27.39
C GLU A 26 -4.41 15.76 -28.94
N GLU A 27 -5.18 14.79 -29.46
CA GLU A 27 -5.37 14.53 -30.89
C GLU A 27 -4.12 14.01 -31.64
N MET A 28 -2.98 13.80 -30.96
CA MET A 28 -1.77 13.28 -31.55
C MET A 28 -1.53 11.81 -31.19
N LEU A 29 -0.83 11.08 -32.06
CA LEU A 29 -0.49 9.67 -31.88
C LEU A 29 0.93 9.54 -31.36
N ALA A 30 1.16 8.66 -30.39
CA ALA A 30 2.46 8.16 -29.98
C ALA A 30 2.53 6.65 -30.16
N SER A 31 3.75 6.10 -30.24
CA SER A 31 3.97 4.66 -30.41
C SER A 31 4.16 3.97 -29.07
N ILE A 32 3.47 2.83 -28.86
CA ILE A 32 3.79 1.91 -27.78
C ILE A 32 4.96 1.05 -28.26
N LEU A 33 6.10 1.16 -27.58
CA LEU A 33 7.34 0.45 -27.92
C LEU A 33 7.38 -0.94 -27.29
N ARG A 34 6.88 -1.08 -26.07
CA ARG A 34 6.79 -2.34 -25.31
C ARG A 34 5.59 -2.29 -24.38
N GLU A 35 5.01 -3.44 -24.13
CA GLU A 35 3.94 -3.59 -23.13
C GLU A 35 4.14 -4.86 -22.29
N SER A 36 3.67 -4.80 -21.07
CA SER A 36 3.58 -5.91 -20.12
C SER A 36 2.43 -5.69 -19.16
N SER A 37 2.07 -6.68 -18.40
CA SER A 37 1.08 -6.56 -17.34
C SER A 37 1.56 -7.23 -16.05
N GLY A 38 1.01 -6.81 -14.93
CA GLY A 38 1.32 -7.36 -13.63
C GLY A 38 0.22 -7.09 -12.61
N ASN A 39 0.44 -7.56 -11.39
CA ASN A 39 -0.42 -7.25 -10.26
C ASN A 39 -0.42 -5.76 -9.95
N GLY A 40 -1.55 -5.27 -9.48
CA GLY A 40 -1.74 -3.89 -9.04
C GLY A 40 -2.83 -3.79 -7.99
N GLY A 41 -2.81 -2.67 -7.24
CA GLY A 41 -3.66 -2.46 -6.09
C GLY A 41 -3.07 -3.04 -4.79
N GLY A 42 -3.23 -2.27 -3.68
CA GLY A 42 -2.58 -2.56 -2.41
C GLY A 42 -2.72 -3.99 -1.90
N PRO A 43 -3.94 -4.53 -1.75
CA PRO A 43 -4.10 -5.88 -1.21
C PRO A 43 -3.45 -6.96 -2.08
N TYR A 44 -3.54 -6.86 -3.41
CA TYR A 44 -2.95 -7.83 -4.31
C TYR A 44 -1.41 -7.77 -4.26
N ASN A 45 -0.85 -6.56 -4.32
CA ASN A 45 0.60 -6.36 -4.23
C ASN A 45 1.13 -6.88 -2.88
N ILE A 46 0.54 -6.48 -1.76
CA ILE A 46 0.96 -6.88 -0.42
C ILE A 46 0.90 -8.39 -0.22
N LEU A 47 -0.17 -9.06 -0.69
CA LEU A 47 -0.29 -10.52 -0.58
C LEU A 47 0.79 -11.24 -1.38
N LYS A 48 1.01 -10.81 -2.63
CA LYS A 48 2.05 -11.39 -3.50
C LYS A 48 3.45 -11.12 -2.94
N ASP A 49 3.69 -9.93 -2.42
CA ASP A 49 4.95 -9.53 -1.80
C ASP A 49 5.25 -10.40 -0.58
N LEU A 50 4.27 -10.60 0.31
CA LEU A 50 4.40 -11.48 1.47
C LEU A 50 4.65 -12.94 1.08
N ALA A 51 3.94 -13.43 0.06
CA ALA A 51 4.16 -14.78 -0.46
C ALA A 51 5.60 -14.94 -0.99
N LYS A 52 6.11 -13.97 -1.76
CA LYS A 52 7.49 -13.98 -2.27
C LYS A 52 8.53 -13.79 -1.17
N MET A 53 8.22 -13.03 -0.13
CA MET A 53 9.07 -12.90 1.07
C MET A 53 9.09 -14.16 1.93
N GLY A 54 8.23 -15.14 1.63
CA GLY A 54 8.17 -16.42 2.35
C GLY A 54 7.48 -16.30 3.70
N ALA A 55 6.43 -15.47 3.83
CA ALA A 55 5.61 -15.43 5.04
C ALA A 55 5.07 -16.83 5.37
N ASP A 56 5.28 -17.28 6.60
CA ASP A 56 4.92 -18.62 7.07
C ASP A 56 3.52 -18.71 7.70
N PHE A 57 2.71 -17.66 7.49
CA PHE A 57 1.32 -17.55 7.94
C PHE A 57 0.34 -17.50 6.77
N PRO A 58 -0.94 -17.88 6.98
CA PRO A 58 -1.97 -17.86 5.94
C PRO A 58 -2.17 -16.49 5.31
N LEU A 59 -2.28 -16.46 3.98
CA LEU A 59 -2.58 -15.28 3.19
C LEU A 59 -3.94 -15.46 2.51
N ALA A 60 -4.84 -14.50 2.66
CA ALA A 60 -6.17 -14.54 2.06
C ALA A 60 -6.55 -13.19 1.43
N ALA A 61 -7.25 -13.27 0.32
CA ALA A 61 -7.73 -12.14 -0.47
C ALA A 61 -9.24 -11.94 -0.29
N ALA A 62 -9.69 -10.69 -0.17
CA ALA A 62 -11.11 -10.34 -0.22
C ALA A 62 -11.34 -9.10 -1.07
N GLY A 63 -12.32 -9.15 -1.97
CA GLY A 63 -12.59 -8.06 -2.89
C GLY A 63 -13.68 -8.39 -3.89
N LEU A 64 -13.86 -7.51 -4.86
CA LEU A 64 -14.86 -7.68 -5.92
C LEU A 64 -14.20 -7.57 -7.28
N LEU A 65 -14.31 -8.64 -8.08
CA LEU A 65 -13.80 -8.74 -9.44
C LEU A 65 -14.94 -8.77 -10.43
N GLY A 66 -14.68 -8.37 -11.68
CA GLY A 66 -15.59 -8.62 -12.79
C GLY A 66 -15.69 -10.12 -13.09
N ASP A 67 -16.80 -10.49 -13.73
CA ASP A 67 -16.98 -11.83 -14.29
C ASP A 67 -16.38 -11.85 -15.70
N ASP A 68 -15.04 -11.78 -15.75
CA ASP A 68 -14.23 -11.65 -16.97
C ASP A 68 -12.85 -12.34 -16.85
N GLU A 69 -12.15 -12.49 -17.99
CA GLU A 69 -10.84 -13.13 -18.08
C GLU A 69 -9.78 -12.42 -17.21
N THR A 70 -9.88 -11.11 -17.02
CA THR A 70 -8.96 -10.35 -16.16
C THR A 70 -9.15 -10.76 -14.70
N GLY A 71 -10.39 -10.91 -14.25
CA GLY A 71 -10.69 -11.42 -12.92
C GLY A 71 -10.20 -12.87 -12.72
N ASP A 72 -10.35 -13.72 -13.74
CA ASP A 72 -9.84 -15.10 -13.70
C ASP A 72 -8.32 -15.13 -13.57
N SER A 73 -7.61 -14.24 -14.27
CA SER A 73 -6.16 -14.15 -14.21
C SER A 73 -5.66 -13.72 -12.82
N ILE A 74 -6.37 -12.80 -12.14
CA ILE A 74 -6.04 -12.39 -10.77
C ILE A 74 -6.19 -13.58 -9.80
N VAL A 75 -7.30 -14.32 -9.90
CA VAL A 75 -7.52 -15.49 -9.04
C VAL A 75 -6.43 -16.54 -9.27
N ALA A 76 -6.15 -16.87 -10.52
CA ALA A 76 -5.12 -17.86 -10.85
C ALA A 76 -3.72 -17.46 -10.36
N ASP A 77 -3.33 -16.18 -10.47
CA ASP A 77 -2.04 -15.70 -9.96
C ASP A 77 -2.00 -15.72 -8.42
N CYS A 78 -3.08 -15.33 -7.74
CA CYS A 78 -3.17 -15.44 -6.28
C CYS A 78 -3.01 -16.89 -5.81
N GLU A 79 -3.73 -17.84 -6.43
CA GLU A 79 -3.67 -19.27 -6.11
C GLU A 79 -2.28 -19.86 -6.37
N ALA A 80 -1.61 -19.45 -7.46
CA ALA A 80 -0.24 -19.85 -7.78
C ALA A 80 0.78 -19.39 -6.72
N HIS A 81 0.46 -18.36 -5.95
CA HIS A 81 1.25 -17.86 -4.82
C HIS A 81 0.76 -18.36 -3.46
N GLY A 82 -0.16 -19.34 -3.42
CA GLY A 82 -0.68 -19.91 -2.18
C GLY A 82 -1.62 -18.98 -1.39
N ILE A 83 -2.21 -17.98 -2.05
CA ILE A 83 -3.15 -17.05 -1.46
C ILE A 83 -4.56 -17.60 -1.58
N ASP A 84 -5.30 -17.69 -0.46
CA ASP A 84 -6.72 -18.07 -0.45
C ASP A 84 -7.57 -17.01 -1.12
N THR A 85 -8.30 -17.38 -2.16
CA THR A 85 -9.13 -16.50 -2.99
C THR A 85 -10.62 -16.62 -2.68
N THR A 86 -11.02 -17.38 -1.68
CA THR A 86 -12.45 -17.62 -1.35
C THR A 86 -13.23 -16.36 -0.99
N GLY A 87 -12.53 -15.28 -0.54
CA GLY A 87 -13.11 -13.97 -0.30
C GLY A 87 -13.21 -13.06 -1.52
N LEU A 88 -12.74 -13.48 -2.70
CA LEU A 88 -12.89 -12.74 -3.95
C LEU A 88 -14.25 -13.03 -4.59
N SER A 89 -15.16 -12.09 -4.45
CA SER A 89 -16.50 -12.16 -5.07
C SER A 89 -16.47 -11.73 -6.54
N ARG A 90 -17.50 -12.13 -7.32
CA ARG A 90 -17.65 -11.78 -8.73
C ARG A 90 -18.89 -10.93 -8.97
N THR A 91 -18.81 -10.05 -9.97
CA THR A 91 -19.96 -9.27 -10.45
C THR A 91 -19.97 -9.14 -11.97
N SER A 92 -21.15 -9.25 -12.55
CA SER A 92 -21.36 -8.94 -13.97
C SER A 92 -21.72 -7.46 -14.20
N ALA A 93 -21.86 -6.66 -13.13
CA ALA A 93 -22.29 -5.25 -13.23
C ALA A 93 -21.17 -4.31 -13.70
N ALA A 94 -19.89 -4.73 -13.56
CA ALA A 94 -18.73 -3.95 -14.00
C ALA A 94 -17.55 -4.89 -14.33
N PRO A 95 -16.64 -4.50 -15.24
CA PRO A 95 -15.44 -5.28 -15.52
C PRO A 95 -14.48 -5.24 -14.33
N THR A 96 -13.53 -6.18 -14.32
CA THR A 96 -12.39 -6.12 -13.38
C THR A 96 -11.61 -4.82 -13.58
N SER A 97 -11.20 -4.21 -12.49
CA SER A 97 -10.48 -2.94 -12.48
C SER A 97 -9.08 -3.08 -13.09
N TYR A 98 -8.60 -2.06 -13.78
CA TYR A 98 -7.24 -2.05 -14.33
C TYR A 98 -6.68 -0.63 -14.38
N THR A 99 -5.35 -0.54 -14.49
CA THR A 99 -4.65 0.72 -14.71
C THR A 99 -3.74 0.60 -15.93
N ASP A 100 -3.86 1.52 -16.89
CA ASP A 100 -2.87 1.71 -17.94
C ASP A 100 -1.81 2.70 -17.45
N ALA A 101 -0.57 2.23 -17.31
CA ALA A 101 0.58 3.02 -16.89
C ALA A 101 1.48 3.30 -18.10
N PHE A 102 1.44 4.53 -18.61
CA PHE A 102 2.27 4.97 -19.71
C PHE A 102 3.58 5.56 -19.19
N THR A 103 4.71 5.01 -19.61
CA THR A 103 6.05 5.46 -19.25
C THR A 103 6.77 5.96 -20.50
N VAL A 104 7.20 7.21 -20.50
CA VAL A 104 8.04 7.77 -21.60
C VAL A 104 9.45 7.22 -21.49
N GLU A 105 9.92 6.49 -22.54
CA GLU A 105 11.22 5.79 -22.52
C GLU A 105 12.40 6.72 -22.19
N SER A 106 12.44 7.90 -22.80
CA SER A 106 13.56 8.85 -22.67
C SER A 106 13.63 9.54 -21.30
N THR A 107 12.53 9.67 -20.58
CA THR A 107 12.45 10.44 -19.32
C THR A 107 12.11 9.60 -18.09
N GLY A 108 11.57 8.39 -18.28
CA GLY A 108 11.03 7.54 -17.22
C GLY A 108 9.76 8.11 -16.53
N ARG A 109 9.25 9.25 -17.01
CA ARG A 109 8.04 9.87 -16.42
C ARG A 109 6.82 9.03 -16.75
N ARG A 110 5.91 8.90 -15.76
CA ARG A 110 4.72 8.06 -15.84
C ARG A 110 3.44 8.87 -15.81
N THR A 111 2.40 8.33 -16.48
CA THR A 111 1.02 8.81 -16.40
C THR A 111 0.10 7.62 -16.32
N PHE A 112 -0.87 7.68 -15.42
CA PHE A 112 -1.76 6.57 -15.10
C PHE A 112 -3.19 6.89 -15.53
N PHE A 113 -3.84 5.92 -16.19
CA PHE A 113 -5.26 5.95 -16.51
C PHE A 113 -5.93 4.75 -15.83
N HIS A 114 -6.79 5.04 -14.86
CA HIS A 114 -7.39 4.02 -14.02
C HIS A 114 -8.87 3.79 -14.35
N GLN A 115 -9.21 2.52 -14.63
CA GLN A 115 -10.60 2.05 -14.72
C GLN A 115 -11.02 1.46 -13.38
N ARG A 116 -11.94 2.13 -12.68
CA ARG A 116 -12.39 1.74 -11.34
C ARG A 116 -13.10 0.38 -11.31
N GLY A 117 -13.87 0.06 -12.36
CA GLY A 117 -14.50 -1.25 -12.55
C GLY A 117 -15.25 -1.77 -11.32
N ALA A 118 -15.12 -3.08 -11.07
CA ALA A 118 -15.78 -3.78 -9.96
C ALA A 118 -15.37 -3.22 -8.58
N ASN A 119 -14.15 -2.72 -8.41
CA ASN A 119 -13.69 -2.16 -7.13
C ASN A 119 -14.54 -0.96 -6.69
N SER A 120 -15.15 -0.20 -7.63
CA SER A 120 -16.06 0.91 -7.29
C SER A 120 -17.36 0.45 -6.62
N LEU A 121 -17.74 -0.80 -6.82
CA LEU A 121 -18.96 -1.42 -6.28
C LEU A 121 -18.72 -2.19 -4.98
N LEU A 122 -17.43 -2.34 -4.57
CA LEU A 122 -17.11 -3.04 -3.32
C LEU A 122 -17.73 -2.30 -2.13
N ALA A 123 -18.54 -3.00 -1.34
CA ALA A 123 -19.37 -2.44 -0.29
C ALA A 123 -19.28 -3.29 1.01
N PRO A 124 -19.70 -2.77 2.17
CA PRO A 124 -19.56 -3.49 3.45
C PRO A 124 -20.18 -4.88 3.46
N GLU A 125 -21.25 -5.12 2.71
CA GLU A 125 -21.94 -6.42 2.61
C GLU A 125 -21.11 -7.53 1.95
N HIS A 126 -19.99 -7.20 1.29
CA HIS A 126 -19.06 -8.18 0.73
C HIS A 126 -18.09 -8.76 1.76
N PHE A 127 -18.16 -8.31 3.02
CA PHE A 127 -17.24 -8.72 4.09
C PHE A 127 -17.96 -9.49 5.17
N ASP A 128 -17.52 -10.72 5.43
CA ASP A 128 -17.95 -11.52 6.57
C ASP A 128 -16.72 -11.99 7.38
N PHE A 129 -16.61 -11.51 8.61
CA PHE A 129 -15.52 -11.85 9.52
C PHE A 129 -15.90 -12.90 10.55
N SER A 130 -17.14 -13.41 10.53
CA SER A 130 -17.70 -14.27 11.59
C SER A 130 -16.93 -15.58 11.78
N ALA A 131 -16.39 -16.15 10.72
CA ALA A 131 -15.61 -17.38 10.74
C ALA A 131 -14.09 -17.15 10.53
N SER A 132 -13.64 -15.90 10.45
CA SER A 132 -12.24 -15.60 10.15
C SER A 132 -11.33 -15.91 11.33
N SER A 133 -10.24 -16.64 11.09
CA SER A 133 -9.15 -16.88 12.03
C SER A 133 -7.95 -15.96 11.79
N MET A 134 -8.04 -15.05 10.83
CA MET A 134 -6.94 -14.15 10.46
C MET A 134 -6.61 -13.18 11.59
N ARG A 135 -5.31 -12.92 11.79
CA ARG A 135 -4.79 -12.00 12.82
C ARG A 135 -4.83 -10.56 12.37
N VAL A 136 -4.49 -10.29 11.10
CA VAL A 136 -4.42 -8.94 10.53
C VAL A 136 -5.45 -8.82 9.42
N PHE A 137 -6.13 -7.68 9.39
CA PHE A 137 -6.99 -7.24 8.30
C PHE A 137 -6.42 -5.97 7.69
N TYR A 138 -6.07 -6.03 6.42
CA TYR A 138 -5.62 -4.86 5.63
C TYR A 138 -6.72 -4.43 4.66
N LEU A 139 -6.98 -3.12 4.58
CA LEU A 139 -7.91 -2.53 3.62
C LEU A 139 -7.21 -1.42 2.82
N GLY A 140 -7.07 -1.59 1.53
CA GLY A 140 -6.42 -0.62 0.63
C GLY A 140 -6.97 -0.66 -0.79
N TYR A 141 -6.79 0.41 -1.55
CA TYR A 141 -6.36 1.74 -1.07
C TYR A 141 -7.59 2.59 -0.77
N PHE A 142 -7.56 3.35 0.30
CA PHE A 142 -8.55 4.42 0.44
C PHE A 142 -8.45 5.37 -0.76
N MET A 143 -9.59 5.91 -1.18
CA MET A 143 -9.80 6.82 -2.31
C MET A 143 -9.91 6.15 -3.68
N LEU A 144 -9.73 4.82 -3.79
CA LEU A 144 -10.05 4.06 -5.00
C LEU A 144 -11.28 3.14 -4.84
N LEU A 145 -11.85 3.04 -3.66
CA LEU A 145 -13.00 2.19 -3.31
C LEU A 145 -14.27 3.06 -3.21
N GLU A 146 -14.79 3.53 -4.35
CA GLU A 146 -15.80 4.59 -4.42
C GLU A 146 -16.98 4.42 -3.45
N THR A 147 -17.57 3.21 -3.37
CA THR A 147 -18.69 2.93 -2.45
C THR A 147 -18.23 2.90 -1.00
N LEU A 148 -17.05 2.34 -0.72
CA LEU A 148 -16.49 2.29 0.63
C LEU A 148 -15.96 3.65 1.10
N ASP A 149 -15.47 4.50 0.19
CA ASP A 149 -14.91 5.82 0.51
C ASP A 149 -15.99 6.90 0.71
N ARG A 150 -17.21 6.65 0.24
CA ARG A 150 -18.31 7.65 0.31
C ARG A 150 -18.66 7.95 1.76
N VAL A 151 -18.57 9.23 2.13
CA VAL A 151 -18.98 9.70 3.46
C VAL A 151 -20.48 9.90 3.49
N ASP A 152 -21.18 9.22 4.39
CA ASP A 152 -22.62 9.32 4.56
C ASP A 152 -23.03 10.53 5.44
N VAL A 153 -24.36 10.66 5.66
CA VAL A 153 -24.95 11.74 6.46
C VAL A 153 -24.55 11.70 7.94
N SER A 154 -24.07 10.55 8.44
CA SER A 154 -23.56 10.40 9.80
C SER A 154 -22.07 10.74 9.91
N GLY A 155 -21.41 11.08 8.79
CA GLY A 155 -19.99 11.34 8.73
C GLY A 155 -19.11 10.07 8.68
N ARG A 156 -19.71 8.89 8.47
CA ARG A 156 -19.02 7.61 8.36
C ARG A 156 -18.85 7.18 6.90
N THR A 157 -17.86 6.33 6.65
CA THR A 157 -17.64 5.67 5.35
C THR A 157 -18.00 4.19 5.44
N GLY A 158 -18.20 3.55 4.28
CA GLY A 158 -18.28 2.09 4.20
C GLY A 158 -17.01 1.43 4.74
N ALA A 159 -15.83 1.98 4.39
CA ALA A 159 -14.54 1.53 4.92
C ALA A 159 -14.48 1.55 6.45
N SER A 160 -14.94 2.63 7.09
CA SER A 160 -14.99 2.71 8.57
C SER A 160 -15.85 1.62 9.21
N ARG A 161 -16.93 1.18 8.55
CA ARG A 161 -17.78 0.09 9.03
C ARG A 161 -17.14 -1.27 8.88
N VAL A 162 -16.45 -1.49 7.75
CA VAL A 162 -15.69 -2.73 7.50
C VAL A 162 -14.56 -2.88 8.52
N LEU A 163 -13.79 -1.81 8.76
CA LEU A 163 -12.71 -1.79 9.76
C LEU A 163 -13.23 -2.01 11.18
N GLU A 164 -14.36 -1.39 11.54
CA GLU A 164 -15.01 -1.60 12.84
C GLU A 164 -15.43 -3.08 13.03
N ALA A 165 -16.01 -3.69 12.00
CA ALA A 165 -16.41 -5.10 12.02
C ALA A 165 -15.20 -6.04 12.12
N ALA A 166 -14.12 -5.80 11.36
CA ALA A 166 -12.89 -6.57 11.44
C ALA A 166 -12.27 -6.49 12.85
N ARG A 167 -12.21 -5.29 13.43
CA ARG A 167 -11.71 -5.08 14.79
C ARG A 167 -12.61 -5.74 15.84
N ALA A 168 -13.94 -5.67 15.69
CA ALA A 168 -14.88 -6.37 16.57
C ALA A 168 -14.72 -7.90 16.49
N ALA A 169 -14.31 -8.42 15.34
CA ALA A 169 -13.93 -9.82 15.18
C ALA A 169 -12.55 -10.15 15.79
N GLY A 170 -11.82 -9.19 16.37
CA GLY A 170 -10.54 -9.38 17.05
C GLY A 170 -9.31 -9.32 16.14
N MET A 171 -9.43 -8.74 14.96
CA MET A 171 -8.31 -8.53 14.03
C MET A 171 -7.58 -7.22 14.32
N VAL A 172 -6.28 -7.18 14.05
CA VAL A 172 -5.49 -5.95 13.95
C VAL A 172 -5.81 -5.30 12.59
N THR A 173 -6.28 -4.06 12.59
CA THR A 173 -6.70 -3.36 11.38
C THR A 173 -5.59 -2.46 10.84
N VAL A 174 -5.28 -2.61 9.56
CA VAL A 174 -4.27 -1.84 8.83
C VAL A 174 -4.91 -1.25 7.58
N ALA A 175 -4.55 -0.04 7.23
CA ALA A 175 -4.92 0.52 5.92
C ALA A 175 -3.80 1.41 5.39
N ASP A 176 -3.85 1.63 4.09
CA ASP A 176 -3.12 2.67 3.39
C ASP A 176 -4.04 3.45 2.43
N MET A 177 -3.48 4.39 1.69
CA MET A 177 -4.24 5.19 0.74
C MET A 177 -3.42 5.50 -0.50
N VAL A 178 -4.08 6.05 -1.53
CA VAL A 178 -3.42 6.44 -2.77
C VAL A 178 -3.37 7.96 -2.91
N SER A 179 -2.28 8.45 -3.48
CA SER A 179 -2.11 9.87 -3.80
C SER A 179 -3.01 10.27 -4.99
N ILE A 180 -4.16 10.83 -4.70
CA ILE A 180 -5.15 11.28 -5.69
C ILE A 180 -5.68 12.68 -5.33
N GLU A 181 -6.08 13.45 -6.34
CA GLU A 181 -6.84 14.69 -6.14
C GLU A 181 -8.33 14.36 -5.99
N HIS A 182 -8.88 14.54 -4.79
CA HIS A 182 -10.28 14.31 -4.50
C HIS A 182 -10.79 15.28 -3.44
N ALA A 183 -11.99 15.83 -3.63
CA ALA A 183 -12.56 16.84 -2.72
C ALA A 183 -12.76 16.29 -1.29
N ASP A 184 -13.14 15.02 -1.15
CA ASP A 184 -13.38 14.36 0.13
C ASP A 184 -12.16 13.64 0.71
N PHE A 185 -10.94 13.81 0.12
CA PHE A 185 -9.74 13.08 0.52
C PHE A 185 -9.51 13.07 2.04
N VAL A 186 -9.46 14.26 2.66
CA VAL A 186 -9.25 14.39 4.10
C VAL A 186 -10.43 13.86 4.91
N ARG A 187 -11.65 14.13 4.45
CA ARG A 187 -12.89 13.78 5.15
C ARG A 187 -13.10 12.27 5.18
N ALA A 188 -12.91 11.58 4.05
CA ALA A 188 -13.07 10.14 3.93
C ALA A 188 -12.01 9.40 4.76
N ALA A 189 -10.72 9.80 4.65
CA ALA A 189 -9.66 9.21 5.45
C ALA A 189 -9.93 9.36 6.95
N ARG A 190 -10.19 10.59 7.42
CA ARG A 190 -10.44 10.87 8.86
C ARG A 190 -11.62 10.11 9.42
N ALA A 191 -12.65 9.81 8.63
CA ALA A 191 -13.79 9.00 9.05
C ALA A 191 -13.38 7.55 9.39
N SER A 192 -12.27 7.06 8.88
CA SER A 192 -11.79 5.69 9.06
C SER A 192 -10.70 5.55 10.13
N LEU A 193 -9.93 6.62 10.43
CA LEU A 193 -8.80 6.58 11.38
C LEU A 193 -9.13 5.99 12.76
N PRO A 194 -10.29 6.29 13.41
CA PRO A 194 -10.62 5.72 14.72
C PRO A 194 -10.81 4.20 14.74
N TYR A 195 -10.89 3.57 13.57
CA TYR A 195 -11.09 2.12 13.41
C TYR A 195 -9.81 1.39 12.98
N LEU A 196 -8.70 2.12 12.85
CA LEU A 196 -7.39 1.57 12.51
C LEU A 196 -6.53 1.32 13.75
N ASP A 197 -5.79 0.22 13.71
CA ASP A 197 -4.65 0.01 14.60
C ASP A 197 -3.39 0.61 13.99
N TRP A 198 -3.18 0.43 12.69
CA TRP A 198 -2.06 0.98 11.95
C TRP A 198 -2.52 1.70 10.69
N PHE A 199 -1.92 2.85 10.42
CA PHE A 199 -2.13 3.58 9.18
C PHE A 199 -0.79 3.83 8.50
N ILE A 200 -0.62 3.33 7.28
CA ILE A 200 0.60 3.42 6.48
C ILE A 200 0.32 4.35 5.32
N LEU A 201 1.17 5.34 5.09
CA LEU A 201 0.97 6.31 4.01
C LEU A 201 2.30 6.97 3.62
N ASN A 202 2.34 7.61 2.45
CA ASN A 202 3.51 8.37 2.04
C ASN A 202 3.46 9.82 2.57
N GLU A 203 4.57 10.55 2.40
CA GLU A 203 4.70 11.93 2.89
C GLU A 203 3.76 12.93 2.19
N VAL A 204 3.34 12.64 0.96
CA VAL A 204 2.41 13.50 0.19
C VAL A 204 1.00 13.34 0.75
N GLU A 205 0.56 12.12 0.98
CA GLU A 205 -0.73 11.77 1.57
C GLU A 205 -0.83 12.31 3.00
N ALA A 206 0.19 12.06 3.82
CA ALA A 206 0.28 12.59 5.17
C ALA A 206 0.21 14.12 5.18
N GLY A 207 0.98 14.77 4.30
CA GLY A 207 0.98 16.21 4.15
C GLY A 207 -0.40 16.77 3.80
N LYS A 208 -1.14 16.13 2.88
CA LYS A 208 -2.53 16.49 2.55
C LYS A 208 -3.47 16.37 3.76
N LEU A 209 -3.34 15.29 4.53
CA LEU A 209 -4.18 15.04 5.72
C LEU A 209 -3.95 16.04 6.84
N VAL A 210 -2.72 16.52 7.03
CA VAL A 210 -2.36 17.50 8.06
C VAL A 210 -2.34 18.93 7.54
N GLY A 211 -2.53 19.16 6.23
CA GLY A 211 -2.64 20.48 5.61
C GLY A 211 -1.30 21.21 5.43
N ARG A 212 -0.16 20.50 5.35
CA ARG A 212 1.17 21.09 5.10
C ARG A 212 2.06 20.16 4.27
N SER A 213 3.05 20.73 3.55
CA SER A 213 4.11 19.93 2.94
C SER A 213 5.03 19.36 4.01
N LEU A 214 5.46 18.10 3.81
CA LEU A 214 6.45 17.42 4.63
C LEU A 214 7.83 17.37 3.94
N ARG A 215 8.00 18.09 2.83
CA ARG A 215 9.30 18.33 2.19
C ARG A 215 9.72 19.78 2.38
N VAL A 216 11.01 19.96 2.61
CA VAL A 216 11.63 21.30 2.74
C VAL A 216 11.51 22.03 1.42
N ALA A 217 11.08 23.30 1.44
CA ALA A 217 10.94 24.11 0.24
C ALA A 217 12.31 24.41 -0.40
N GLY A 218 12.40 24.32 -1.75
CA GLY A 218 13.59 24.65 -2.53
C GLY A 218 13.97 23.54 -3.52
N ASP A 219 14.81 23.87 -4.51
CA ASP A 219 15.34 22.91 -5.49
C ASP A 219 16.19 21.84 -4.77
N GLY A 220 15.73 20.59 -4.80
CA GLY A 220 16.38 19.46 -4.11
C GLY A 220 16.07 19.35 -2.61
N GLY A 221 15.00 20.02 -2.13
CA GLY A 221 14.59 19.98 -0.73
C GLY A 221 14.33 18.55 -0.25
N GLY A 222 15.08 18.11 0.78
CA GLY A 222 14.93 16.80 1.41
C GLY A 222 13.64 16.68 2.21
N ILE A 223 13.43 15.52 2.80
CA ILE A 223 12.30 15.26 3.68
C ILE A 223 12.49 16.01 5.02
N ASP A 224 11.41 16.57 5.54
CA ASP A 224 11.34 17.10 6.91
C ASP A 224 11.02 15.95 7.88
N TRP A 225 12.06 15.28 8.38
CA TRP A 225 11.92 14.15 9.30
C TRP A 225 11.15 14.50 10.58
N ALA A 226 11.46 15.64 11.19
CA ALA A 226 10.78 16.10 12.39
C ALA A 226 9.30 16.39 12.08
N GLY A 227 9.05 17.10 10.97
CA GLY A 227 7.70 17.38 10.48
C GLY A 227 6.91 16.09 10.15
N CYS A 228 7.55 15.02 9.65
CA CYS A 228 6.91 13.73 9.47
C CYS A 228 6.53 13.10 10.81
N GLY A 229 7.40 13.16 11.83
CA GLY A 229 7.09 12.70 13.19
C GLY A 229 5.90 13.43 13.80
N GLU A 230 5.88 14.77 13.71
CA GLU A 230 4.74 15.58 14.17
C GLU A 230 3.44 15.27 13.42
N ALA A 231 3.51 15.09 12.09
CA ALA A 231 2.36 14.73 11.28
C ALA A 231 1.81 13.35 11.67
N ALA A 232 2.69 12.36 11.88
CA ALA A 232 2.31 11.04 12.32
C ALA A 232 1.64 11.07 13.71
N LEU A 233 2.18 11.80 14.68
CA LEU A 233 1.56 12.01 16.00
C LEU A 233 0.19 12.69 15.90
N LEU A 234 0.04 13.70 15.02
CA LEU A 234 -1.24 14.36 14.80
C LEU A 234 -2.28 13.38 14.23
N LEU A 235 -1.88 12.52 13.29
CA LEU A 235 -2.75 11.49 12.72
C LEU A 235 -3.13 10.41 13.75
N VAL A 236 -2.20 10.01 14.63
CA VAL A 236 -2.50 9.17 15.79
C VAL A 236 -3.57 9.84 16.66
N GLY A 237 -3.44 11.14 16.92
CA GLY A 237 -4.41 11.93 17.70
C GLY A 237 -5.82 11.96 17.08
N PHE A 238 -5.99 11.62 15.80
CA PHE A 238 -7.32 11.44 15.19
C PHE A 238 -7.94 10.05 15.45
N GLY A 239 -7.31 9.22 16.27
CA GLY A 239 -7.89 8.00 16.81
C GLY A 239 -7.25 6.69 16.34
N VAL A 240 -6.14 6.72 15.62
CA VAL A 240 -5.38 5.50 15.27
C VAL A 240 -4.80 4.89 16.56
N ARG A 241 -5.01 3.60 16.77
CA ARG A 241 -4.87 2.97 18.09
C ARG A 241 -3.45 2.53 18.45
N CYS A 242 -2.67 2.08 17.47
CA CYS A 242 -1.29 1.62 17.68
C CYS A 242 -0.29 2.63 17.15
N GLY A 243 -0.39 2.99 15.87
CA GLY A 243 0.55 3.94 15.29
C GLY A 243 0.29 4.30 13.84
N VAL A 244 0.95 5.35 13.40
CA VAL A 244 0.96 5.85 12.02
C VAL A 244 2.38 5.77 11.48
N VAL A 245 2.53 5.26 10.27
CA VAL A 245 3.82 5.10 9.59
C VAL A 245 3.80 5.94 8.31
N ILE A 246 4.75 6.87 8.20
CA ILE A 246 4.94 7.70 7.01
C ILE A 246 6.22 7.27 6.33
N HIS A 247 6.12 6.75 5.09
CA HIS A 247 7.26 6.37 4.28
C HIS A 247 7.55 7.39 3.18
N PHE A 248 8.81 7.46 2.79
CA PHE A 248 9.32 8.36 1.76
C PHE A 248 10.64 7.81 1.18
N VAL A 249 11.16 8.42 0.14
CA VAL A 249 12.37 7.92 -0.56
C VAL A 249 13.57 7.78 0.39
N GLU A 250 13.75 8.71 1.34
CA GLU A 250 14.88 8.74 2.27
C GLU A 250 14.72 7.75 3.43
N GLY A 251 13.53 7.19 3.65
CA GLY A 251 13.26 6.24 4.75
C GLY A 251 11.81 6.25 5.23
N ALA A 252 11.61 6.12 6.53
CA ALA A 252 10.29 6.15 7.15
C ALA A 252 10.34 6.64 8.60
N VAL A 253 9.20 7.17 9.06
CA VAL A 253 8.95 7.55 10.46
C VAL A 253 7.67 6.84 10.92
N ALA A 254 7.71 6.26 12.11
CA ALA A 254 6.53 5.71 12.80
C ALA A 254 6.30 6.48 14.09
N ALA A 255 5.06 6.93 14.33
CA ALA A 255 4.63 7.49 15.60
C ALA A 255 3.61 6.58 16.26
N MET A 256 3.77 6.34 17.55
CA MET A 256 2.97 5.42 18.35
C MET A 256 1.94 6.17 19.20
N ALA A 257 0.88 5.47 19.58
CA ALA A 257 -0.16 6.02 20.44
C ALA A 257 0.34 6.37 21.87
N ASP A 258 1.44 5.80 22.31
CA ASP A 258 2.11 6.14 23.57
C ASP A 258 3.03 7.35 23.48
N GLY A 259 3.16 7.95 22.30
CA GLY A 259 4.01 9.11 22.01
C GLY A 259 5.42 8.76 21.51
N GLY A 260 5.77 7.48 21.43
CA GLY A 260 7.07 7.06 20.86
C GLY A 260 7.17 7.40 19.38
N VAL A 261 8.31 7.92 18.94
CA VAL A 261 8.60 8.21 17.52
C VAL A 261 9.88 7.50 17.12
N TYR A 262 9.80 6.75 16.02
CA TYR A 262 10.90 5.93 15.50
C TYR A 262 11.19 6.29 14.06
N GLY A 263 12.46 6.38 13.68
CA GLY A 263 12.89 6.62 12.32
C GLY A 263 13.78 5.51 11.78
N GLN A 264 13.68 5.21 10.50
CA GLN A 264 14.54 4.27 9.80
C GLN A 264 14.91 4.87 8.43
N GLY A 265 16.22 5.03 8.18
CA GLY A 265 16.72 5.43 6.87
C GLY A 265 16.57 4.30 5.84
N SER A 266 16.42 4.65 4.56
CA SER A 266 16.39 3.67 3.47
C SER A 266 17.76 2.99 3.25
N VAL A 267 17.76 1.85 2.57
CA VAL A 267 18.98 1.13 2.19
C VAL A 267 19.77 1.96 1.17
N ARG A 268 21.08 2.04 1.32
CA ARG A 268 21.99 2.76 0.41
C ARG A 268 22.29 1.93 -0.82
N LEU A 269 21.36 1.90 -1.76
CA LEU A 269 21.51 1.10 -2.96
C LEU A 269 22.61 1.63 -3.90
N PRO A 270 23.40 0.72 -4.52
CA PRO A 270 24.44 1.12 -5.46
C PRO A 270 23.85 1.69 -6.75
N ALA A 271 24.65 2.46 -7.48
CA ALA A 271 24.26 2.99 -8.78
C ALA A 271 23.85 1.87 -9.74
N GLY A 272 22.72 2.05 -10.43
CA GLY A 272 22.19 1.07 -11.39
C GLY A 272 21.40 -0.09 -10.77
N PHE A 273 21.24 -0.17 -9.43
CA PHE A 273 20.38 -1.15 -8.80
C PHE A 273 18.90 -0.85 -9.08
N ILE A 274 18.50 0.42 -8.99
CA ILE A 274 17.11 0.85 -9.18
C ILE A 274 16.73 0.76 -10.66
N ARG A 275 15.75 -0.08 -10.97
CA ARG A 275 15.17 -0.29 -12.29
C ARG A 275 13.75 0.24 -12.41
N GLY A 276 13.04 0.36 -11.29
CA GLY A 276 11.70 0.89 -11.18
C GLY A 276 11.38 1.31 -9.76
N ALA A 277 10.22 1.96 -9.55
CA ALA A 277 9.75 2.34 -8.23
C ALA A 277 8.25 2.02 -8.04
N THR A 278 7.65 1.28 -8.99
CA THR A 278 6.25 0.84 -8.87
C THR A 278 6.19 -0.26 -7.82
N GLY A 279 5.22 -0.19 -6.91
CA GLY A 279 5.05 -1.20 -5.86
C GLY A 279 5.97 -1.04 -4.63
N ALA A 280 6.95 -0.12 -4.65
CA ALA A 280 7.85 0.04 -3.50
C ALA A 280 7.12 0.44 -2.20
N GLY A 281 6.03 1.21 -2.29
CA GLY A 281 5.15 1.53 -1.15
C GLY A 281 4.42 0.30 -0.63
N ASP A 282 3.93 -0.56 -1.52
CA ASP A 282 3.26 -1.82 -1.14
C ASP A 282 4.24 -2.82 -0.53
N ALA A 283 5.44 -2.93 -1.11
CA ALA A 283 6.51 -3.75 -0.55
C ALA A 283 6.95 -3.25 0.84
N PHE A 284 7.00 -1.92 1.04
CA PHE A 284 7.20 -1.32 2.36
C PHE A 284 6.08 -1.75 3.31
N ALA A 285 4.81 -1.60 2.90
CA ALA A 285 3.66 -1.98 3.71
C ALA A 285 3.67 -3.50 4.02
N ALA A 286 4.00 -4.34 3.05
CA ALA A 286 4.13 -5.80 3.23
C ALA A 286 5.19 -6.14 4.29
N GLY A 287 6.39 -5.55 4.22
CA GLY A 287 7.45 -5.75 5.20
C GLY A 287 7.06 -5.26 6.60
N PHE A 288 6.34 -4.12 6.70
CA PHE A 288 5.85 -3.62 7.98
C PHE A 288 4.76 -4.53 8.57
N ILE A 289 3.79 -4.95 7.75
CA ILE A 289 2.69 -5.84 8.16
C ILE A 289 3.21 -7.20 8.59
N HIS A 290 4.25 -7.75 7.92
CA HIS A 290 4.93 -8.96 8.37
C HIS A 290 5.42 -8.81 9.82
N GLY A 291 6.15 -7.72 10.12
CA GLY A 291 6.63 -7.46 11.48
C GLY A 291 5.50 -7.27 12.50
N VAL A 292 4.40 -6.60 12.13
CA VAL A 292 3.20 -6.46 12.98
C VAL A 292 2.55 -7.81 13.23
N HIS A 293 2.44 -8.68 12.22
CA HIS A 293 1.92 -10.03 12.38
C HIS A 293 2.76 -10.84 13.36
N GLU A 294 4.07 -10.79 13.25
CA GLU A 294 5.01 -11.50 14.15
C GLU A 294 5.13 -10.87 15.55
N GLY A 295 4.54 -9.68 15.76
CA GLY A 295 4.61 -8.97 17.03
C GLY A 295 5.99 -8.36 17.32
N PHE A 296 6.77 -8.06 16.29
CA PHE A 296 8.09 -7.45 16.44
C PHE A 296 7.99 -5.98 16.91
N PRO A 297 9.04 -5.48 17.60
CA PRO A 297 9.13 -4.06 17.91
C PRO A 297 9.14 -3.19 16.63
N VAL A 298 8.58 -1.98 16.72
CA VAL A 298 8.46 -1.05 15.58
C VAL A 298 9.77 -0.80 14.82
N PRO A 299 10.93 -0.63 15.48
CA PRO A 299 12.20 -0.49 14.74
C PRO A 299 12.52 -1.70 13.84
N VAL A 300 12.15 -2.91 14.26
CA VAL A 300 12.33 -4.14 13.45
C VAL A 300 11.34 -4.12 12.27
N CYS A 301 10.07 -3.78 12.52
CA CYS A 301 9.06 -3.64 11.45
C CYS A 301 9.51 -2.62 10.39
N LEU A 302 10.02 -1.44 10.81
CA LEU A 302 10.52 -0.42 9.90
C LEU A 302 11.73 -0.90 9.08
N ARG A 303 12.65 -1.64 9.72
CA ARG A 303 13.82 -2.20 9.03
C ARG A 303 13.41 -3.20 7.97
N GLN A 304 12.45 -4.11 8.26
CA GLN A 304 11.89 -5.03 7.27
C GLN A 304 11.22 -4.27 6.12
N ALA A 305 10.44 -3.23 6.44
CA ALA A 305 9.71 -2.42 5.47
C ALA A 305 10.65 -1.71 4.47
N VAL A 306 11.68 -1.00 4.94
CA VAL A 306 12.62 -0.31 4.04
C VAL A 306 13.48 -1.29 3.24
N SER A 307 13.76 -2.48 3.78
CA SER A 307 14.50 -3.53 3.07
C SER A 307 13.69 -4.18 1.97
N ALA A 308 12.39 -4.48 2.22
CA ALA A 308 11.48 -4.97 1.22
C ALA A 308 11.26 -3.93 0.10
N ALA A 309 11.03 -2.67 0.45
CA ALA A 309 10.95 -1.57 -0.52
C ALA A 309 12.21 -1.47 -1.39
N ALA A 310 13.41 -1.57 -0.78
CA ALA A 310 14.68 -1.53 -1.51
C ALA A 310 14.81 -2.70 -2.50
N MET A 311 14.44 -3.91 -2.10
CA MET A 311 14.48 -5.09 -2.97
C MET A 311 13.51 -4.95 -4.15
N CYS A 312 12.31 -4.43 -3.92
CA CYS A 312 11.30 -4.16 -4.96
C CYS A 312 11.85 -3.26 -6.07
N LEU A 313 12.71 -2.28 -5.75
CA LEU A 313 13.31 -1.35 -6.73
C LEU A 313 14.22 -2.04 -7.76
N SER A 314 14.60 -3.30 -7.57
CA SER A 314 15.47 -4.08 -8.49
C SER A 314 14.79 -4.48 -9.80
N ASP A 315 13.45 -4.35 -9.88
CA ASP A 315 12.66 -4.66 -11.08
C ASP A 315 11.69 -3.50 -11.42
N PRO A 316 11.35 -3.27 -12.68
CA PRO A 316 10.42 -2.20 -13.07
C PRO A 316 8.95 -2.49 -12.78
N THR A 317 8.59 -3.74 -12.48
CA THR A 317 7.22 -4.16 -12.14
C THR A 317 6.92 -3.97 -10.65
N THR A 318 5.71 -4.35 -10.23
CA THR A 318 5.25 -4.11 -8.85
C THR A 318 5.85 -5.07 -7.82
N SER A 319 5.98 -6.36 -8.13
CA SER A 319 6.39 -7.39 -7.15
C SER A 319 7.52 -8.30 -7.64
N GLU A 320 7.90 -8.25 -8.92
CA GLU A 320 8.84 -9.24 -9.46
C GLU A 320 10.27 -9.11 -8.91
N GLY A 321 10.65 -7.91 -8.45
CA GLY A 321 11.93 -7.69 -7.77
C GLY A 321 12.05 -8.36 -6.40
N LEU A 322 10.92 -8.68 -5.74
CA LEU A 322 10.94 -9.25 -4.40
C LEU A 322 11.38 -10.72 -4.37
N GLY A 323 12.07 -11.09 -3.31
CA GLY A 323 12.49 -12.43 -2.95
C GLY A 323 12.32 -12.67 -1.43
N PRO A 324 12.87 -13.76 -0.89
CA PRO A 324 12.79 -14.09 0.53
C PRO A 324 13.16 -12.90 1.44
N LEU A 325 12.47 -12.75 2.57
CA LEU A 325 12.70 -11.63 3.49
C LEU A 325 14.16 -11.57 3.96
N ALA A 326 14.81 -12.72 4.12
CA ALA A 326 16.22 -12.78 4.45
C ALA A 326 17.11 -12.08 3.40
N ASP A 327 16.80 -12.24 2.12
CA ASP A 327 17.52 -11.59 1.03
C ASP A 327 17.25 -10.08 0.99
N CYS A 328 16.01 -9.67 1.31
CA CYS A 328 15.68 -8.24 1.47
C CYS A 328 16.50 -7.61 2.60
N LEU A 329 16.61 -8.28 3.74
CA LEU A 329 17.39 -7.80 4.89
C LEU A 329 18.89 -7.78 4.60
N ALA A 330 19.41 -8.75 3.83
CA ALA A 330 20.80 -8.82 3.42
C ALA A 330 21.26 -7.58 2.63
N LEU A 331 20.38 -6.94 1.84
CA LEU A 331 20.70 -5.66 1.19
C LEU A 331 21.08 -4.57 2.21
N GLY A 332 20.32 -4.48 3.30
CA GLY A 332 20.63 -3.53 4.38
C GLY A 332 21.90 -3.84 5.13
N GLU A 333 22.28 -5.12 5.22
CA GLU A 333 23.55 -5.56 5.83
C GLU A 333 24.73 -5.29 4.90
N GLU A 334 24.57 -5.48 3.60
CA GLU A 334 25.61 -5.27 2.58
C GLU A 334 25.87 -3.79 2.32
N TYR A 335 24.83 -3.00 2.11
CA TYR A 335 24.98 -1.59 1.65
C TYR A 335 24.80 -0.57 2.78
N GLY A 336 24.31 -0.99 3.95
CA GLY A 336 24.00 -0.12 5.08
C GLY A 336 22.74 0.72 4.85
N PHE A 337 22.32 1.41 5.90
CA PHE A 337 21.16 2.30 5.88
C PHE A 337 21.61 3.76 5.89
N ALA A 338 20.81 4.63 5.27
CA ALA A 338 20.96 6.07 5.44
C ALA A 338 20.66 6.44 6.91
N PRO A 339 21.23 7.55 7.43
CA PRO A 339 20.87 8.02 8.76
C PRO A 339 19.38 8.37 8.81
N ALA A 340 18.70 8.00 9.88
CA ALA A 340 17.41 8.58 10.20
C ALA A 340 17.61 10.03 10.64
N GLY A 341 16.89 10.96 10.05
CA GLY A 341 17.05 12.40 10.34
C GLY A 341 16.26 12.87 11.57
N LEU A 342 15.74 11.95 12.40
CA LEU A 342 15.26 12.26 13.75
C LEU A 342 16.53 12.43 14.59
N GLY A 343 16.75 13.66 15.14
CA GLY A 343 17.92 13.94 15.96
C GLY A 343 18.15 12.84 16.99
N ALA A 344 19.42 12.46 17.17
CA ALA A 344 19.79 11.52 18.22
C ALA A 344 19.44 12.14 19.58
N ASP A 345 18.55 11.48 20.32
CA ASP A 345 18.51 11.59 21.78
C ASP A 345 19.50 10.58 22.39
#